data_ec3e3add9acd1f32838b52f6bb243725
#
_entry.id   ec3e3add9acd1f32838b52f6bb243725
#
_cell.length_a   1.000
_cell.length_b   1.000
_cell.length_c   1.000
_cell.angle_alpha   90.00
_cell.angle_beta   90.00
_cell.angle_gamma   90.00
#
_symmetry.space_group_name_H-M   'P 1'
#
loop_
_entity.id
_entity.type
_entity.pdbx_description
1 polymer ?
#
loop_
_entity_poly.entity_id
_entity_poly.type
_entity_poly.pdbx_seq_one_letter_code
_entity_poly.pdbx_strand_id
1 'polypeptide(L)'
;MMRADYLVDIHAGDGNESLRPSYSAYYGEAGGEEVIEQSRRLAMSFGLGTIVQFAGSYDSEDEAIYTSAQAVTLGIPSIDIESGELGSTDDKYIDPITNGALSIMRDLEMIPGEPNVVENPLVISERSRLYSSYDGIFYADPKVETGDYVTAGTRLGAITDYHGNVLEEIFAPSAGILLILFGTPPVNNGDNIVVIGEL
;
A
#
# COMPACT_ATOMS: atom_id res chain seq x y z
N MET A 1 0.44 22.27 2.94
CA MET A 1 1.59 21.54 2.49
C MET A 1 2.86 22.39 2.40
N MET A 2 2.91 23.50 1.68
CA MET A 2 4.10 24.35 1.46
C MET A 2 4.91 24.86 2.69
N ARG A 3 4.55 24.46 3.90
CA ARG A 3 5.26 24.79 5.16
C ARG A 3 5.83 23.56 5.87
N ALA A 4 5.71 22.38 5.27
CA ALA A 4 6.24 21.12 5.79
C ALA A 4 7.60 20.83 5.12
N ASP A 5 8.54 20.28 5.88
CA ASP A 5 9.82 19.79 5.36
C ASP A 5 9.71 18.32 4.92
N TYR A 6 8.81 17.55 5.55
CA TYR A 6 8.53 16.14 5.28
C TYR A 6 7.05 15.86 5.44
N LEU A 7 6.56 14.79 4.79
CA LEU A 7 5.18 14.32 4.94
C LEU A 7 5.15 12.80 5.16
N VAL A 8 4.31 12.38 6.10
CA VAL A 8 3.94 10.97 6.29
C VAL A 8 2.43 10.88 6.19
N ASP A 9 1.93 10.18 5.18
CA ASP A 9 0.51 9.92 4.97
C ASP A 9 0.18 8.52 5.48
N ILE A 10 -0.82 8.39 6.36
CA ILE A 10 -1.10 7.14 7.06
C ILE A 10 -2.45 6.60 6.61
N HIS A 11 -2.43 5.39 6.07
CA HIS A 11 -3.56 4.62 5.59
C HIS A 11 -3.67 3.29 6.32
N ALA A 12 -4.83 2.65 6.29
CA ALA A 12 -5.14 1.46 7.08
C ALA A 12 -6.06 0.47 6.36
N GLY A 13 -5.94 0.29 5.04
CA GLY A 13 -6.79 -0.62 4.26
C GLY A 13 -8.27 -0.26 4.30
N ASP A 14 -8.61 0.96 4.67
CA ASP A 14 -9.96 1.50 4.82
C ASP A 14 -10.91 0.57 5.61
N GLY A 15 -12.20 0.57 5.31
CA GLY A 15 -13.18 -0.33 5.92
C GLY A 15 -13.47 -1.59 5.09
N ASN A 16 -12.86 -1.74 3.91
CA ASN A 16 -13.22 -2.74 2.92
C ASN A 16 -12.05 -3.56 2.36
N GLU A 17 -10.81 -3.29 2.76
CA GLU A 17 -9.64 -4.01 2.32
C GLU A 17 -9.02 -4.83 3.44
N SER A 18 -8.75 -6.12 3.19
CA SER A 18 -7.76 -6.87 3.94
C SER A 18 -6.39 -6.52 3.37
N LEU A 19 -5.44 -6.12 4.22
CA LEU A 19 -4.14 -5.61 3.83
C LEU A 19 -3.04 -6.22 4.69
N ARG A 20 -2.11 -6.95 4.07
CA ARG A 20 -0.91 -7.53 4.68
C ARG A 20 0.17 -7.81 3.62
N PRO A 21 1.45 -7.79 4.00
CA PRO A 21 1.97 -7.21 5.24
C PRO A 21 1.78 -5.69 5.28
N SER A 22 1.88 -5.08 6.46
CA SER A 22 2.01 -3.62 6.55
C SER A 22 3.26 -3.18 5.81
N TYR A 23 3.19 -2.06 5.08
CA TYR A 23 4.31 -1.53 4.31
C TYR A 23 4.40 -0.01 4.37
N SER A 24 5.60 0.51 4.16
CA SER A 24 5.82 1.90 3.78
C SER A 24 5.97 2.01 2.26
N ALA A 25 5.56 3.14 1.69
CA ALA A 25 5.72 3.36 0.27
C ALA A 25 6.28 4.75 -0.03
N TYR A 26 6.94 4.90 -1.19
CA TYR A 26 7.43 6.17 -1.69
C TYR A 26 7.37 6.20 -3.23
N TYR A 27 7.34 7.41 -3.80
CA TYR A 27 7.38 7.60 -5.26
C TYR A 27 8.82 7.53 -5.76
N GLY A 28 9.10 6.56 -6.65
CA GLY A 28 10.44 6.33 -7.20
C GLY A 28 10.80 7.18 -8.42
N GLU A 29 9.85 7.95 -8.97
CA GLU A 29 10.02 8.66 -10.24
C GLU A 29 9.57 10.14 -10.16
N ALA A 30 9.06 10.61 -9.02
CA ALA A 30 8.53 11.96 -8.84
C ALA A 30 9.35 12.80 -7.86
N GLY A 31 9.40 14.12 -8.06
CA GLY A 31 10.02 15.11 -7.17
C GLY A 31 11.53 15.32 -7.36
N GLY A 32 12.17 14.55 -8.24
CA GLY A 32 13.61 14.61 -8.49
C GLY A 32 14.45 13.77 -7.52
N GLU A 33 15.71 13.57 -7.86
CA GLU A 33 16.62 12.59 -7.22
C GLU A 33 16.75 12.80 -5.70
N GLU A 34 16.88 14.04 -5.24
CA GLU A 34 17.02 14.35 -3.81
C GLU A 34 15.75 14.00 -3.02
N VAL A 35 14.58 14.35 -3.55
CA VAL A 35 13.27 14.04 -2.91
C VAL A 35 13.04 12.54 -2.87
N ILE A 36 13.35 11.83 -3.96
CA ILE A 36 13.25 10.37 -4.03
C ILE A 36 14.14 9.72 -2.96
N GLU A 37 15.41 10.11 -2.88
CA GLU A 37 16.34 9.51 -1.92
C GLU A 37 15.96 9.80 -0.47
N GLN A 38 15.49 11.02 -0.17
CA GLN A 38 15.00 11.36 1.16
C GLN A 38 13.71 10.59 1.50
N SER A 39 12.79 10.44 0.56
CA SER A 39 11.57 9.64 0.75
C SER A 39 11.90 8.16 0.98
N ARG A 40 12.84 7.59 0.21
CA ARG A 40 13.35 6.23 0.41
C ARG A 40 13.97 6.06 1.80
N ARG A 41 14.78 7.02 2.26
CA ARG A 41 15.36 7.03 3.60
C ARG A 41 14.27 7.03 4.67
N LEU A 42 13.23 7.87 4.54
CA LEU A 42 12.10 7.90 5.48
C LEU A 42 11.38 6.55 5.51
N ALA A 43 11.15 5.91 4.34
CA ALA A 43 10.50 4.60 4.27
C ALA A 43 11.31 3.52 5.02
N MET A 44 12.64 3.55 4.92
CA MET A 44 13.51 2.65 5.68
C MET A 44 13.52 2.96 7.18
N SER A 45 13.54 4.25 7.54
CA SER A 45 13.56 4.70 8.94
C SER A 45 12.22 4.52 9.63
N PHE A 46 11.12 4.35 8.90
CA PHE A 46 9.83 4.00 9.49
C PHE A 46 9.86 2.60 10.13
N GLY A 47 10.65 1.69 9.59
CA GLY A 47 10.96 0.41 10.25
C GLY A 47 10.04 -0.75 9.88
N LEU A 48 9.20 -0.64 8.84
CA LEU A 48 8.44 -1.76 8.28
C LEU A 48 9.33 -2.61 7.36
N GLY A 49 9.17 -3.94 7.43
CA GLY A 49 9.99 -4.88 6.66
C GLY A 49 9.70 -4.92 5.16
N THR A 50 8.61 -4.29 4.71
CA THR A 50 8.20 -4.20 3.31
C THR A 50 8.14 -2.75 2.88
N ILE A 51 8.70 -2.46 1.70
CA ILE A 51 8.66 -1.14 1.07
C ILE A 51 8.09 -1.30 -0.33
N VAL A 52 7.08 -0.50 -0.67
CA VAL A 52 6.50 -0.43 -2.01
C VAL A 52 7.02 0.84 -2.69
N GLN A 53 7.66 0.68 -3.84
CA GLN A 53 8.03 1.81 -4.68
C GLN A 53 6.89 2.10 -5.65
N PHE A 54 6.24 3.23 -5.49
CA PHE A 54 5.21 3.66 -6.43
C PHE A 54 5.86 4.16 -7.74
N ALA A 55 5.38 3.63 -8.85
CA ALA A 55 5.65 4.18 -10.16
C ALA A 55 4.81 5.45 -10.37
N GLY A 56 5.28 6.32 -11.24
CA GLY A 56 4.58 7.51 -11.69
C GLY A 56 5.38 8.78 -11.43
N SER A 57 5.43 9.59 -12.47
CA SER A 57 5.90 10.97 -12.44
C SER A 57 4.69 11.87 -12.69
N TYR A 58 4.72 13.07 -12.15
CA TYR A 58 3.65 14.05 -12.30
C TYR A 58 4.25 15.33 -12.86
N ASP A 59 3.68 15.83 -13.96
CA ASP A 59 4.12 17.07 -14.61
C ASP A 59 3.56 18.30 -13.91
N SER A 60 2.50 18.14 -13.12
CA SER A 60 1.86 19.21 -12.35
C SER A 60 1.19 18.71 -11.07
N GLU A 61 0.91 19.63 -10.14
CA GLU A 61 0.15 19.32 -8.92
C GLU A 61 -1.28 18.85 -9.23
N ASP A 62 -1.88 19.29 -10.34
CA ASP A 62 -3.23 18.93 -10.74
C ASP A 62 -3.34 17.44 -11.14
N GLU A 63 -2.24 16.82 -11.56
CA GLU A 63 -2.17 15.40 -11.89
C GLU A 63 -1.93 14.53 -10.65
N ALA A 64 -1.33 15.11 -9.61
CA ALA A 64 -1.00 14.43 -8.37
C ALA A 64 -2.21 14.46 -7.42
N ILE A 65 -3.14 13.49 -7.58
CA ILE A 65 -4.40 13.45 -6.83
C ILE A 65 -4.27 12.95 -5.40
N TYR A 66 -3.14 12.33 -5.03
CA TYR A 66 -2.87 11.83 -3.69
C TYR A 66 -2.02 12.83 -2.89
N THR A 67 -2.18 12.86 -1.56
CA THR A 67 -1.48 13.79 -0.67
C THR A 67 0.04 13.67 -0.79
N SER A 68 0.55 12.46 -0.73
CA SER A 68 1.98 12.16 -0.87
C SER A 68 2.51 12.47 -2.27
N ALA A 69 1.71 12.20 -3.32
CA ALA A 69 2.05 12.56 -4.71
C ALA A 69 2.19 14.08 -4.88
N GLN A 70 1.27 14.86 -4.31
CA GLN A 70 1.35 16.32 -4.32
C GLN A 70 2.59 16.82 -3.55
N ALA A 71 2.91 16.20 -2.41
CA ALA A 71 4.07 16.58 -1.61
C ALA A 71 5.37 16.42 -2.42
N VAL A 72 5.60 15.26 -3.05
CA VAL A 72 6.82 15.04 -3.85
C VAL A 72 6.88 15.97 -5.06
N THR A 73 5.76 16.27 -5.70
CA THR A 73 5.69 17.24 -6.81
C THR A 73 6.06 18.65 -6.37
N LEU A 74 5.77 19.01 -5.12
CA LEU A 74 6.17 20.28 -4.48
C LEU A 74 7.60 20.26 -3.93
N GLY A 75 8.35 19.17 -4.12
CA GLY A 75 9.71 19.02 -3.61
C GLY A 75 9.78 18.63 -2.12
N ILE A 76 8.69 18.13 -1.54
CA ILE A 76 8.62 17.72 -0.14
C ILE A 76 8.76 16.19 -0.09
N PRO A 77 9.83 15.63 0.50
CA PRO A 77 9.97 14.19 0.68
C PRO A 77 8.79 13.61 1.44
N SER A 78 8.19 12.55 0.92
CA SER A 78 7.00 11.96 1.51
C SER A 78 6.94 10.45 1.39
N ILE A 79 6.25 9.83 2.34
CA ILE A 79 5.94 8.40 2.33
C ILE A 79 4.47 8.17 2.66
N ASP A 80 3.94 7.07 2.13
CA ASP A 80 2.66 6.50 2.54
C ASP A 80 2.92 5.30 3.46
N ILE A 81 2.09 5.15 4.46
CA ILE A 81 2.10 4.01 5.38
C ILE A 81 0.79 3.27 5.23
N GLU A 82 0.89 1.99 4.97
CA GLU A 82 -0.26 1.08 4.95
C GLU A 82 -0.12 0.09 6.10
N SER A 83 -0.91 0.29 7.15
CA SER A 83 -0.92 -0.60 8.32
C SER A 83 -2.30 -0.65 8.96
N GLY A 84 -2.96 -1.78 8.84
CA GLY A 84 -4.34 -2.02 9.27
C GLY A 84 -5.18 -2.62 8.15
N GLU A 85 -6.31 -3.17 8.52
CA GLU A 85 -7.27 -3.80 7.60
C GLU A 85 -8.69 -3.70 8.15
N LEU A 86 -9.68 -3.58 7.26
CA LEU A 86 -11.11 -3.68 7.58
C LEU A 86 -11.56 -2.79 8.76
N GLY A 87 -10.96 -1.59 8.90
CA GLY A 87 -11.26 -0.67 9.99
C GLY A 87 -10.83 -1.16 11.38
N SER A 88 -9.90 -2.12 11.47
CA SER A 88 -9.39 -2.64 12.75
C SER A 88 -8.65 -1.58 13.55
N THR A 89 -8.85 -1.61 14.87
CA THR A 89 -8.13 -0.79 15.85
C THR A 89 -7.19 -1.62 16.73
N ASP A 90 -6.76 -2.79 16.23
CA ASP A 90 -5.86 -3.68 16.96
C ASP A 90 -4.47 -3.06 17.14
N ASP A 91 -3.88 -3.22 18.32
CA ASP A 91 -2.53 -2.72 18.65
C ASP A 91 -1.46 -3.22 17.67
N LYS A 92 -1.61 -4.42 17.10
CA LYS A 92 -0.68 -4.97 16.10
C LYS A 92 -0.53 -4.09 14.85
N TYR A 93 -1.50 -3.21 14.57
CA TYR A 93 -1.44 -2.22 13.48
C TYR A 93 -1.10 -0.81 13.99
N ILE A 94 -1.59 -0.45 15.19
CA ILE A 94 -1.37 0.88 15.77
C ILE A 94 0.09 1.03 16.25
N ASP A 95 0.64 0.02 16.92
CA ASP A 95 2.00 0.06 17.45
C ASP A 95 3.07 0.27 16.37
N PRO A 96 3.04 -0.43 15.20
CA PRO A 96 3.98 -0.15 14.12
C PRO A 96 3.89 1.28 13.59
N ILE A 97 2.70 1.86 13.49
CA ILE A 97 2.51 3.26 13.06
C ILE A 97 3.15 4.21 14.07
N THR A 98 2.84 4.05 15.34
CA THR A 98 3.36 4.89 16.42
C THR A 98 4.89 4.80 16.52
N ASN A 99 5.41 3.57 16.52
CA ASN A 99 6.85 3.32 16.60
C ASN A 99 7.59 3.84 15.35
N GLY A 100 7.00 3.70 14.17
CA GLY A 100 7.55 4.20 12.92
C GLY A 100 7.61 5.73 12.89
N ALA A 101 6.55 6.41 13.32
CA ALA A 101 6.54 7.86 13.44
C ALA A 101 7.64 8.35 14.40
N LEU A 102 7.78 7.74 15.59
CA LEU A 102 8.84 8.06 16.54
C LEU A 102 10.24 7.75 15.97
N SER A 103 10.36 6.70 15.15
CA SER A 103 11.63 6.35 14.49
C SER A 103 12.05 7.42 13.48
N ILE A 104 11.13 7.88 12.62
CA ILE A 104 11.40 9.01 11.72
C ILE A 104 11.79 10.27 12.49
N MET A 105 11.08 10.60 13.58
CA MET A 105 11.43 11.77 14.39
C MET A 105 12.83 11.68 14.98
N ARG A 106 13.32 10.47 15.28
CA ARG A 106 14.72 10.26 15.72
C ARG A 106 15.70 10.38 14.56
N ASP A 107 15.38 9.82 13.39
CA ASP A 107 16.20 9.91 12.19
C ASP A 107 16.37 11.37 11.72
N LEU A 108 15.34 12.20 11.92
CA LEU A 108 15.34 13.63 11.64
C LEU A 108 15.88 14.49 12.82
N GLU A 109 16.43 13.87 13.87
CA GLU A 109 16.96 14.54 15.07
C GLU A 109 15.96 15.45 15.80
N MET A 110 14.64 15.24 15.60
CA MET A 110 13.59 16.00 16.27
C MET A 110 13.44 15.60 17.75
N ILE A 111 13.75 14.34 18.06
CA ILE A 111 13.76 13.78 19.43
C ILE A 111 15.01 12.92 19.62
N PRO A 112 15.50 12.76 20.88
CA PRO A 112 16.67 11.93 21.15
C PRO A 112 16.38 10.44 20.95
N GLY A 113 17.41 9.68 20.59
CA GLY A 113 17.39 8.21 20.44
C GLY A 113 17.82 7.76 19.05
N GLU A 114 17.94 6.45 18.88
CA GLU A 114 18.32 5.85 17.61
C GLU A 114 17.07 5.48 16.80
N PRO A 115 17.05 5.73 15.47
CA PRO A 115 15.96 5.27 14.61
C PRO A 115 15.99 3.75 14.43
N ASN A 116 14.83 3.16 14.18
CA ASN A 116 14.68 1.75 13.83
C ASN A 116 14.75 1.58 12.29
N VAL A 117 15.96 1.64 11.73
CA VAL A 117 16.15 1.54 10.27
C VAL A 117 16.15 0.09 9.82
N VAL A 118 15.34 -0.25 8.82
CA VAL A 118 15.35 -1.56 8.19
C VAL A 118 16.52 -1.66 7.21
N GLU A 119 17.44 -2.60 7.45
CA GLU A 119 18.66 -2.75 6.62
C GLU A 119 18.40 -3.47 5.28
N ASN A 120 17.50 -4.47 5.28
CA ASN A 120 17.20 -5.31 4.11
C ASN A 120 15.68 -5.49 3.95
N PRO A 121 14.95 -4.43 3.56
CA PRO A 121 13.51 -4.53 3.34
C PRO A 121 13.21 -5.38 2.10
N LEU A 122 12.05 -6.02 2.09
CA LEU A 122 11.46 -6.50 0.85
C LEU A 122 11.00 -5.29 0.03
N VAL A 123 11.61 -5.06 -1.12
CA VAL A 123 11.22 -3.95 -2.01
C VAL A 123 10.37 -4.47 -3.14
N ILE A 124 9.19 -3.89 -3.30
CA ILE A 124 8.21 -4.20 -4.35
C ILE A 124 8.10 -2.97 -5.25
N SER A 125 8.55 -3.07 -6.50
CA SER A 125 8.50 -1.97 -7.49
C SER A 125 7.38 -2.15 -8.52
N GLU A 126 6.92 -3.39 -8.72
CA GLU A 126 5.85 -3.69 -9.68
C GLU A 126 4.63 -4.24 -8.96
N ARG A 127 3.44 -3.87 -9.43
CA ARG A 127 2.17 -4.33 -8.84
C ARG A 127 1.14 -4.61 -9.91
N SER A 128 0.53 -5.80 -9.83
CA SER A 128 -0.69 -6.11 -10.56
C SER A 128 -1.92 -5.68 -9.77
N ARG A 129 -2.82 -4.92 -10.40
CA ARG A 129 -4.12 -4.53 -9.83
C ARG A 129 -5.22 -5.20 -10.63
N LEU A 130 -6.15 -5.84 -9.95
CA LEU A 130 -7.31 -6.46 -10.57
C LEU A 130 -8.58 -5.70 -10.15
N TYR A 131 -9.39 -5.41 -11.16
CA TYR A 131 -10.62 -4.65 -10.99
C TYR A 131 -11.82 -5.54 -11.32
N SER A 132 -12.91 -5.35 -10.62
CA SER A 132 -14.18 -6.02 -10.92
C SER A 132 -14.70 -5.59 -12.29
N SER A 133 -15.10 -6.56 -13.11
CA SER A 133 -15.80 -6.28 -14.39
C SER A 133 -17.32 -6.20 -14.23
N TYR A 134 -17.86 -6.48 -13.05
CA TYR A 134 -19.28 -6.58 -12.78
C TYR A 134 -19.68 -5.94 -11.44
N ASP A 135 -20.89 -5.43 -11.36
CA ASP A 135 -21.55 -5.20 -10.08
C ASP A 135 -22.00 -6.55 -9.51
N GLY A 136 -21.73 -6.80 -8.24
CA GLY A 136 -22.10 -8.09 -7.65
C GLY A 136 -21.58 -8.32 -6.24
N ILE A 137 -21.35 -9.57 -5.92
CA ILE A 137 -20.84 -10.04 -4.64
C ILE A 137 -19.50 -10.74 -4.87
N PHE A 138 -18.44 -10.19 -4.31
CA PHE A 138 -17.13 -10.82 -4.35
C PHE A 138 -16.99 -11.84 -3.22
N TYR A 139 -16.55 -13.04 -3.56
CA TYR A 139 -16.16 -14.08 -2.63
C TYR A 139 -14.69 -14.41 -2.83
N ALA A 140 -13.86 -14.07 -1.85
CA ALA A 140 -12.46 -14.49 -1.83
C ALA A 140 -12.36 -16.02 -1.75
N ASP A 141 -11.35 -16.60 -2.40
CA ASP A 141 -11.05 -18.02 -2.25
C ASP A 141 -10.56 -18.28 -0.81
N PRO A 142 -11.19 -19.23 -0.06
CA PRO A 142 -10.83 -19.48 1.34
C PRO A 142 -9.43 -20.08 1.54
N LYS A 143 -8.70 -20.35 0.47
CA LYS A 143 -7.33 -20.88 0.50
C LYS A 143 -6.25 -19.83 0.38
N VAL A 144 -6.63 -18.59 0.20
CA VAL A 144 -5.69 -17.46 0.08
C VAL A 144 -6.05 -16.36 1.08
N GLU A 145 -5.04 -15.74 1.64
CA GLU A 145 -5.17 -14.54 2.48
C GLU A 145 -4.09 -13.52 2.11
N THR A 146 -4.30 -12.27 2.50
CA THR A 146 -3.29 -11.23 2.31
C THR A 146 -2.01 -11.58 3.07
N GLY A 147 -0.86 -11.31 2.43
CA GLY A 147 0.46 -11.73 2.90
C GLY A 147 0.93 -13.07 2.28
N ASP A 148 0.05 -13.85 1.68
CA ASP A 148 0.44 -15.08 0.99
C ASP A 148 1.24 -14.79 -0.29
N TYR A 149 2.23 -15.65 -0.57
CA TYR A 149 2.83 -15.72 -1.89
C TYR A 149 1.94 -16.55 -2.82
N VAL A 150 1.55 -15.94 -3.93
CA VAL A 150 0.73 -16.58 -4.98
C VAL A 150 1.54 -16.73 -6.27
N THR A 151 1.18 -17.72 -7.08
CA THR A 151 1.73 -17.90 -8.44
C THR A 151 0.70 -17.48 -9.48
N ALA A 152 1.16 -17.17 -10.69
CA ALA A 152 0.26 -16.90 -11.79
C ALA A 152 -0.73 -18.07 -11.98
N GLY A 153 -2.01 -17.76 -12.17
CA GLY A 153 -3.10 -18.73 -12.28
C GLY A 153 -3.68 -19.22 -10.94
N THR A 154 -3.15 -18.78 -9.78
CA THR A 154 -3.79 -19.04 -8.49
C THR A 154 -5.16 -18.39 -8.48
N ARG A 155 -6.21 -19.15 -8.13
CA ARG A 155 -7.56 -18.63 -7.98
C ARG A 155 -7.63 -17.79 -6.71
N LEU A 156 -8.11 -16.54 -6.84
CA LEU A 156 -8.20 -15.56 -5.76
C LEU A 156 -9.64 -15.36 -5.27
N GLY A 157 -10.63 -15.67 -6.11
CA GLY A 157 -12.02 -15.51 -5.76
C GLY A 157 -12.96 -15.60 -6.96
N ALA A 158 -14.20 -15.18 -6.74
CA ALA A 158 -15.21 -15.03 -7.79
C ALA A 158 -16.19 -13.91 -7.47
N ILE A 159 -16.73 -13.30 -8.52
CA ILE A 159 -17.86 -12.36 -8.43
C ILE A 159 -19.11 -13.09 -8.87
N THR A 160 -20.20 -12.96 -8.10
CA THR A 160 -21.50 -13.54 -8.41
C THR A 160 -22.56 -12.46 -8.53
N ASP A 161 -23.67 -12.78 -9.18
CA ASP A 161 -24.90 -12.02 -9.04
C ASP A 161 -25.56 -12.26 -7.65
N TYR A 162 -26.66 -11.56 -7.35
CA TYR A 162 -27.38 -11.70 -6.08
C TYR A 162 -28.12 -13.04 -5.93
N HIS A 163 -28.11 -13.89 -6.96
CA HIS A 163 -28.70 -15.25 -6.94
C HIS A 163 -27.63 -16.33 -6.79
N GLY A 164 -26.32 -15.92 -6.75
CA GLY A 164 -25.19 -16.84 -6.61
C GLY A 164 -24.67 -17.41 -7.93
N ASN A 165 -25.14 -16.90 -9.09
CA ASN A 165 -24.55 -17.29 -10.37
C ASN A 165 -23.20 -16.60 -10.54
N VAL A 166 -22.15 -17.35 -10.88
CA VAL A 166 -20.82 -16.81 -11.11
C VAL A 166 -20.82 -15.94 -12.37
N LEU A 167 -20.41 -14.69 -12.23
CA LEU A 167 -20.23 -13.73 -13.30
C LEU A 167 -18.77 -13.67 -13.78
N GLU A 168 -17.81 -13.76 -12.84
CA GLU A 168 -16.38 -13.69 -13.10
C GLU A 168 -15.61 -14.53 -12.09
N GLU A 169 -14.58 -15.25 -12.55
CA GLU A 169 -13.59 -15.88 -11.69
C GLU A 169 -12.29 -15.07 -11.74
N ILE A 170 -11.71 -14.81 -10.57
CA ILE A 170 -10.53 -13.97 -10.41
C ILE A 170 -9.30 -14.84 -10.17
N PHE A 171 -8.28 -14.65 -11.01
CA PHE A 171 -7.01 -15.37 -10.93
C PHE A 171 -5.83 -14.42 -10.88
N ALA A 172 -4.76 -14.80 -10.19
CA ALA A 172 -3.51 -14.06 -10.15
C ALA A 172 -2.88 -13.99 -11.55
N PRO A 173 -2.59 -12.80 -12.11
CA PRO A 173 -1.95 -12.66 -13.42
C PRO A 173 -0.45 -12.94 -13.36
N SER A 174 0.17 -12.69 -12.21
CA SER A 174 1.61 -12.82 -11.95
C SER A 174 1.87 -13.53 -10.62
N ALA A 175 3.13 -13.88 -10.39
CA ALA A 175 3.59 -14.36 -9.09
C ALA A 175 3.97 -13.19 -8.19
N GLY A 176 3.71 -13.30 -6.88
CA GLY A 176 4.04 -12.25 -5.95
C GLY A 176 3.33 -12.39 -4.60
N ILE A 177 3.37 -11.34 -3.78
CA ILE A 177 2.68 -11.28 -2.51
C ILE A 177 1.32 -10.62 -2.68
N LEU A 178 0.27 -11.28 -2.20
CA LEU A 178 -1.08 -10.73 -2.16
C LEU A 178 -1.15 -9.62 -1.11
N LEU A 179 -1.01 -8.37 -1.55
CA LEU A 179 -0.96 -7.20 -0.66
C LEU A 179 -2.33 -6.77 -0.18
N ILE A 180 -3.29 -6.72 -1.09
CA ILE A 180 -4.66 -6.28 -0.82
C ILE A 180 -5.63 -7.29 -1.41
N LEU A 181 -6.65 -7.61 -0.62
CA LEU A 181 -7.80 -8.41 -1.02
C LEU A 181 -9.06 -7.73 -0.48
N PHE A 182 -10.03 -7.50 -1.37
CA PHE A 182 -11.30 -6.89 -0.99
C PHE A 182 -12.03 -7.74 0.06
N GLY A 183 -12.35 -7.15 1.20
CA GLY A 183 -12.84 -7.85 2.39
C GLY A 183 -14.34 -7.71 2.63
N THR A 184 -15.01 -6.79 1.93
CA THR A 184 -16.46 -6.61 2.01
C THR A 184 -17.14 -7.16 0.76
N PRO A 185 -18.20 -7.99 0.89
CA PRO A 185 -18.71 -8.72 -0.27
C PRO A 185 -19.26 -7.88 -1.44
N PRO A 186 -19.99 -6.75 -1.24
CA PRO A 186 -20.52 -5.96 -2.35
C PRO A 186 -19.40 -5.29 -3.16
N VAL A 187 -19.43 -5.45 -4.49
CA VAL A 187 -18.51 -4.79 -5.41
C VAL A 187 -19.26 -4.12 -6.55
N ASN A 188 -18.69 -3.04 -7.07
CA ASN A 188 -19.15 -2.39 -8.29
C ASN A 188 -18.16 -2.65 -9.44
N ASN A 189 -18.64 -2.56 -10.65
CA ASN A 189 -17.75 -2.55 -11.82
C ASN A 189 -16.72 -1.43 -11.68
N GLY A 190 -15.44 -1.80 -11.81
CA GLY A 190 -14.29 -0.88 -11.66
C GLY A 190 -13.71 -0.79 -10.26
N ASP A 191 -14.29 -1.43 -9.24
CA ASP A 191 -13.67 -1.50 -7.92
C ASP A 191 -12.37 -2.31 -8.00
N ASN A 192 -11.29 -1.79 -7.36
CA ASN A 192 -10.03 -2.52 -7.22
C ASN A 192 -10.18 -3.58 -6.15
N ILE A 193 -10.19 -4.86 -6.54
CA ILE A 193 -10.50 -5.99 -5.64
C ILE A 193 -9.27 -6.75 -5.18
N VAL A 194 -8.15 -6.64 -5.90
CA VAL A 194 -6.89 -7.35 -5.58
C VAL A 194 -5.69 -6.50 -5.96
N VAL A 195 -4.66 -6.50 -5.11
CA VAL A 195 -3.33 -5.98 -5.45
C VAL A 195 -2.28 -7.03 -5.11
N ILE A 196 -1.44 -7.38 -6.08
CA ILE A 196 -0.30 -8.29 -5.93
C ILE A 196 0.98 -7.50 -6.13
N GLY A 197 1.88 -7.56 -5.15
CA GLY A 197 3.26 -7.08 -5.28
C GLY A 197 4.10 -8.12 -5.98
N GLU A 198 4.61 -7.83 -7.17
CA GLU A 198 5.40 -8.77 -7.98
C GLU A 198 6.81 -8.95 -7.43
N LEU A 199 7.33 -10.18 -7.47
CA LEU A 199 8.65 -10.56 -6.93
C LEU A 199 9.49 -11.26 -8.00
#